data_18967e4b750affae410a1b8b48a2b381
#
_entry.id   18967e4b750affae410a1b8b48a2b381
#
_cell.length_a   1.000
_cell.length_b   1.000
_cell.length_c   1.000
_cell.angle_alpha   90.00
_cell.angle_beta   90.00
_cell.angle_gamma   90.00
#
_symmetry.space_group_name_H-M   'P 1'
#
loop_
_entity.id
_entity.type
_entity.pdbx_description
1 polymer ?
#
loop_
_entity_poly.entity_id
_entity_poly.type
_entity_poly.pdbx_seq_one_letter_code
_entity_poly.pdbx_strand_id
1 'polypeptide(L)'
;MSSRRWVLAGLLALGAATSAGAEERRVPAKKVFPYLDAYLRIPPAQRSRFTPAYVFIKTRPTALWLVEGAARTPLPVDAEGRVLRLPNAEQIERGEILVSGPDKARYSVRLEMHPLVAPAAEMDAASLSAAVSQASAAAKSLAGPLSFAAPKFSGVLFPGGAQGEVIYANGRRAALPLDKGVARFNPADHPGARVVHFAKAPQDLLID
;
A
#
# COMPACT_ATOMS: atom_id res chain seq x y z
N MET A 1 -74.87 10.27 30.25
CA MET A 1 -74.14 11.37 29.53
C MET A 1 -72.89 10.73 29.00
N SER A 2 -72.80 10.57 27.70
CA SER A 2 -71.93 9.61 27.01
C SER A 2 -70.67 10.32 26.49
N SER A 3 -69.50 9.89 26.93
CA SER A 3 -68.20 10.32 26.42
C SER A 3 -67.68 9.36 25.36
N ARG A 4 -67.72 9.84 24.13
CA ARG A 4 -67.15 9.11 22.99
C ARG A 4 -65.62 9.25 22.95
N ARG A 5 -64.89 8.13 23.15
CA ARG A 5 -63.45 8.01 22.94
C ARG A 5 -63.16 7.83 21.47
N TRP A 6 -62.46 8.78 20.85
CA TRP A 6 -61.89 8.63 19.52
C TRP A 6 -60.53 7.99 19.63
N VAL A 7 -60.40 6.81 19.03
CA VAL A 7 -59.11 6.12 18.88
C VAL A 7 -58.54 6.55 17.52
N LEU A 8 -57.49 7.36 17.58
CA LEU A 8 -56.68 7.69 16.39
C LEU A 8 -55.70 6.54 16.17
N ALA A 9 -55.93 5.74 15.13
CA ALA A 9 -54.96 4.79 14.62
C ALA A 9 -53.89 5.52 13.81
N GLY A 10 -52.72 5.68 14.38
CA GLY A 10 -51.55 6.19 13.67
C GLY A 10 -50.98 5.11 12.74
N LEU A 11 -51.08 5.32 11.43
CA LEU A 11 -50.32 4.54 10.46
C LEU A 11 -48.86 4.93 10.56
N LEU A 12 -48.01 4.03 11.11
CA LEU A 12 -46.58 4.07 10.97
C LEU A 12 -46.21 3.65 9.54
N ALA A 13 -45.99 4.61 8.66
CA ALA A 13 -45.34 4.37 7.39
C ALA A 13 -43.85 4.06 7.67
N LEU A 14 -43.46 2.79 7.67
CA LEU A 14 -42.08 2.40 7.54
C LEU A 14 -41.61 2.82 6.15
N GLY A 15 -40.96 3.97 6.08
CA GLY A 15 -40.18 4.37 4.93
C GLY A 15 -39.02 3.40 4.78
N ALA A 16 -39.09 2.49 3.80
CA ALA A 16 -37.97 1.75 3.33
C ALA A 16 -36.97 2.78 2.76
N ALA A 17 -35.95 3.13 3.55
CA ALA A 17 -34.81 3.84 3.03
C ALA A 17 -34.15 2.90 1.99
N THR A 18 -34.43 3.14 0.72
CA THR A 18 -33.65 2.57 -0.38
C THR A 18 -32.25 3.12 -0.22
N SER A 19 -31.37 2.35 0.41
CA SER A 19 -29.94 2.58 0.38
C SER A 19 -29.55 2.66 -1.10
N ALA A 20 -29.05 3.81 -1.55
CA ALA A 20 -28.44 3.96 -2.85
C ALA A 20 -27.42 2.82 -2.97
N GLY A 21 -27.69 1.85 -3.85
CA GLY A 21 -27.01 0.57 -3.87
C GLY A 21 -25.54 0.78 -4.19
N ALA A 22 -24.68 0.54 -3.22
CA ALA A 22 -23.29 0.35 -3.51
C ALA A 22 -23.18 -0.89 -4.40
N GLU A 23 -22.66 -0.71 -5.61
CA GLU A 23 -22.45 -1.84 -6.51
C GLU A 23 -21.34 -2.73 -5.93
N GLU A 24 -21.67 -3.99 -5.70
CA GLU A 24 -20.70 -4.99 -5.27
C GLU A 24 -20.15 -5.73 -6.50
N ARG A 25 -18.83 -5.69 -6.67
CA ARG A 25 -18.15 -6.41 -7.74
C ARG A 25 -17.21 -7.45 -7.18
N ARG A 26 -17.33 -8.68 -7.67
CA ARG A 26 -16.39 -9.76 -7.39
C ARG A 26 -15.30 -9.81 -8.44
N VAL A 27 -14.05 -9.84 -7.99
CA VAL A 27 -12.86 -9.87 -8.84
C VAL A 27 -11.88 -10.89 -8.27
N PRO A 28 -11.25 -11.77 -9.07
CA PRO A 28 -10.17 -12.64 -8.58
C PRO A 28 -9.10 -11.85 -7.83
N ALA A 29 -8.67 -12.36 -6.67
CA ALA A 29 -7.71 -11.65 -5.81
C ALA A 29 -6.42 -11.27 -6.54
N LYS A 30 -5.91 -12.13 -7.42
CA LYS A 30 -4.74 -11.85 -8.27
C LYS A 30 -4.87 -10.62 -9.16
N LYS A 31 -6.09 -10.25 -9.56
CA LYS A 31 -6.32 -9.04 -10.37
C LYS A 31 -6.25 -7.76 -9.56
N VAL A 32 -6.61 -7.84 -8.28
CA VAL A 32 -6.54 -6.69 -7.35
C VAL A 32 -5.14 -6.54 -6.78
N PHE A 33 -4.46 -7.65 -6.54
CA PHE A 33 -3.12 -7.70 -5.96
C PHE A 33 -2.10 -8.34 -6.93
N PRO A 34 -1.78 -7.68 -8.05
CA PRO A 34 -0.84 -8.24 -9.02
C PRO A 34 0.54 -8.46 -8.37
N TYR A 35 1.20 -9.55 -8.74
CA TYR A 35 2.52 -9.98 -8.23
C TYR A 35 2.58 -10.34 -6.74
N LEU A 36 1.50 -10.26 -5.96
CA LEU A 36 1.53 -10.64 -4.54
C LEU A 36 1.81 -12.14 -4.38
N ASP A 37 1.23 -12.98 -5.22
CA ASP A 37 1.51 -14.41 -5.23
C ASP A 37 3.00 -14.71 -5.49
N ALA A 38 3.61 -14.00 -6.41
CA ALA A 38 5.02 -14.12 -6.74
C ALA A 38 5.90 -13.64 -5.56
N TYR A 39 5.58 -12.49 -4.96
CA TYR A 39 6.26 -11.99 -3.76
C TYR A 39 6.16 -13.00 -2.59
N LEU A 40 5.00 -13.60 -2.37
CA LEU A 40 4.81 -14.54 -1.27
C LEU A 40 5.58 -15.86 -1.45
N ARG A 41 5.93 -16.25 -2.69
CA ARG A 41 6.81 -17.37 -3.00
C ARG A 41 8.29 -17.11 -2.74
N ILE A 42 8.70 -15.84 -2.63
CA ILE A 42 10.09 -15.51 -2.27
C ILE A 42 10.36 -15.99 -0.84
N PRO A 43 11.47 -16.70 -0.57
CA PRO A 43 11.83 -17.10 0.78
C PRO A 43 11.83 -15.91 1.75
N PRO A 44 11.31 -16.04 2.98
CA PRO A 44 11.21 -14.92 3.94
C PRO A 44 12.53 -14.16 4.16
N ALA A 45 13.67 -14.87 4.20
CA ALA A 45 14.98 -14.25 4.35
C ALA A 45 15.34 -13.29 3.17
N GLN A 46 14.81 -13.57 1.97
CA GLN A 46 15.06 -12.77 0.76
C GLN A 46 14.06 -11.63 0.57
N ARG A 47 13.06 -11.49 1.46
CA ARG A 47 12.10 -10.40 1.49
C ARG A 47 11.92 -9.79 2.88
N SER A 48 12.93 -9.89 3.70
CA SER A 48 12.92 -9.46 5.11
C SER A 48 13.16 -7.94 5.28
N ARG A 49 13.50 -7.21 4.22
CA ARG A 49 13.84 -5.79 4.28
C ARG A 49 12.85 -4.89 3.54
N PHE A 50 11.89 -5.45 2.83
CA PHE A 50 10.90 -4.68 2.09
C PHE A 50 9.55 -5.40 2.06
N THR A 51 8.48 -4.65 1.77
CA THR A 51 7.12 -5.17 1.64
C THR A 51 6.40 -4.48 0.49
N PRO A 52 5.53 -5.18 -0.27
CA PRO A 52 4.62 -4.53 -1.20
C PRO A 52 3.48 -3.83 -0.45
N ALA A 53 3.03 -2.71 -0.97
CA ALA A 53 1.78 -2.07 -0.57
C ALA A 53 0.90 -1.86 -1.81
N TYR A 54 -0.39 -1.98 -1.62
CA TYR A 54 -1.38 -1.79 -2.68
C TYR A 54 -2.26 -0.60 -2.34
N VAL A 55 -2.25 0.41 -3.21
CA VAL A 55 -2.90 1.69 -2.97
C VAL A 55 -3.94 1.95 -4.05
N PHE A 56 -5.19 2.11 -3.65
CA PHE A 56 -6.26 2.55 -4.54
C PHE A 56 -6.04 4.01 -4.93
N ILE A 57 -5.82 4.26 -6.23
CA ILE A 57 -5.65 5.60 -6.80
C ILE A 57 -6.94 6.04 -7.49
N LYS A 58 -7.22 7.37 -7.50
CA LYS A 58 -8.41 8.02 -8.09
C LYS A 58 -9.71 7.73 -7.34
N THR A 59 -10.15 6.48 -7.22
CA THR A 59 -11.37 6.08 -6.54
C THR A 59 -11.04 5.07 -5.46
N ARG A 60 -11.53 5.29 -4.24
CA ARG A 60 -11.41 4.37 -3.12
C ARG A 60 -12.69 3.55 -3.00
N PRO A 61 -12.62 2.25 -2.70
CA PRO A 61 -13.79 1.46 -2.34
C PRO A 61 -14.36 1.95 -1.00
N THR A 62 -15.67 1.85 -0.83
CA THR A 62 -16.32 2.07 0.47
C THR A 62 -16.10 0.87 1.39
N ALA A 63 -15.97 -0.33 0.82
CA ALA A 63 -15.58 -1.55 1.52
C ALA A 63 -14.84 -2.50 0.59
N LEU A 64 -13.91 -3.25 1.17
CA LEU A 64 -13.13 -4.28 0.50
C LEU A 64 -13.14 -5.56 1.35
N TRP A 65 -13.49 -6.68 0.74
CA TRP A 65 -13.59 -7.96 1.41
C TRP A 65 -12.86 -9.05 0.63
N LEU A 66 -12.15 -9.90 1.33
CA LEU A 66 -11.71 -11.18 0.80
C LEU A 66 -12.84 -12.19 0.99
N VAL A 67 -13.21 -12.89 -0.08
CA VAL A 67 -14.28 -13.90 -0.09
C VAL A 67 -13.69 -15.27 -0.38
N GLU A 68 -13.96 -16.21 0.51
CA GLU A 68 -13.55 -17.61 0.43
C GLU A 68 -14.79 -18.50 0.68
N GLY A 69 -15.43 -18.95 -0.39
CA GLY A 69 -16.72 -19.63 -0.28
C GLY A 69 -17.80 -18.73 0.32
N ALA A 70 -18.31 -19.11 1.49
CA ALA A 70 -19.29 -18.32 2.25
C ALA A 70 -18.66 -17.31 3.22
N ALA A 71 -17.36 -17.41 3.49
CA ALA A 71 -16.66 -16.53 4.43
C ALA A 71 -16.30 -15.20 3.77
N ARG A 72 -16.46 -14.10 4.53
CA ARG A 72 -16.04 -12.76 4.14
C ARG A 72 -15.12 -12.19 5.21
N THR A 73 -13.90 -11.83 4.83
CA THR A 73 -12.90 -11.21 5.70
C THR A 73 -12.66 -9.78 5.25
N PRO A 74 -12.81 -8.77 6.13
CA PRO A 74 -12.58 -7.39 5.74
C PRO A 74 -11.10 -7.15 5.45
N LEU A 75 -10.83 -6.36 4.39
CA LEU A 75 -9.54 -5.82 4.06
C LEU A 75 -9.59 -4.30 4.25
N PRO A 76 -9.18 -3.78 5.41
CA PRO A 76 -9.26 -2.35 5.68
C PRO A 76 -8.43 -1.54 4.69
N VAL A 77 -8.95 -0.38 4.28
CA VAL A 77 -8.28 0.61 3.42
C VAL A 77 -8.20 1.92 4.20
N ASP A 78 -7.00 2.49 4.29
CA ASP A 78 -6.78 3.76 5.00
C ASP A 78 -7.25 5.00 4.21
N ALA A 79 -7.05 6.16 4.81
CA ALA A 79 -7.41 7.44 4.21
C ALA A 79 -6.62 7.75 2.94
N GLU A 80 -5.44 7.19 2.76
CA GLU A 80 -4.57 7.34 1.60
C GLU A 80 -4.90 6.34 0.49
N GLY A 81 -5.80 5.37 0.75
CA GLY A 81 -6.20 4.32 -0.18
C GLY A 81 -5.36 3.04 -0.08
N ARG A 82 -4.50 2.92 0.93
CA ARG A 82 -3.63 1.75 1.14
C ARG A 82 -4.41 0.62 1.79
N VAL A 83 -4.26 -0.59 1.26
CA VAL A 83 -4.80 -1.80 1.85
C VAL A 83 -3.93 -2.23 3.02
N LEU A 84 -4.49 -2.20 4.24
CA LEU A 84 -3.74 -2.45 5.49
C LEU A 84 -3.51 -3.93 5.79
N ARG A 85 -4.28 -4.82 5.17
CA ARG A 85 -4.14 -6.26 5.31
C ARG A 85 -4.14 -6.91 3.93
N LEU A 86 -3.09 -7.64 3.62
CA LEU A 86 -2.97 -8.36 2.36
C LEU A 86 -3.39 -9.83 2.54
N PRO A 87 -3.96 -10.44 1.49
CA PRO A 87 -4.22 -11.88 1.46
C PRO A 87 -2.92 -12.70 1.57
N ASN A 88 -3.01 -13.89 2.15
CA ASN A 88 -1.92 -14.87 2.14
C ASN A 88 -1.84 -15.62 0.79
N ALA A 89 -0.89 -16.56 0.66
CA ALA A 89 -0.63 -17.26 -0.60
C ALA A 89 -1.84 -18.11 -1.08
N GLU A 90 -2.55 -18.78 -0.20
CA GLU A 90 -3.74 -19.55 -0.56
C GLU A 90 -4.90 -18.64 -0.94
N GLN A 91 -5.09 -17.57 -0.18
CA GLN A 91 -6.13 -16.56 -0.40
C GLN A 91 -5.95 -15.81 -1.72
N ILE A 92 -4.71 -15.51 -2.11
CA ILE A 92 -4.44 -14.86 -3.40
C ILE A 92 -4.67 -15.80 -4.58
N GLU A 93 -4.42 -17.09 -4.37
CA GLU A 93 -4.58 -18.10 -5.42
C GLU A 93 -6.04 -18.41 -5.72
N ARG A 94 -6.87 -18.56 -4.69
CA ARG A 94 -8.24 -19.08 -4.79
C ARG A 94 -9.32 -18.08 -4.41
N GLY A 95 -8.96 -17.02 -3.70
CA GLY A 95 -9.90 -16.04 -3.17
C GLY A 95 -10.39 -15.05 -4.21
N GLU A 96 -11.53 -14.46 -3.92
CA GLU A 96 -12.09 -13.34 -4.65
C GLU A 96 -12.10 -12.09 -3.76
N ILE A 97 -11.98 -10.94 -4.38
CA ILE A 97 -12.17 -9.66 -3.72
C ILE A 97 -13.53 -9.11 -4.09
N LEU A 98 -14.33 -8.84 -3.07
CA LEU A 98 -15.56 -8.09 -3.20
C LEU A 98 -15.26 -6.62 -2.95
N VAL A 99 -15.46 -5.83 -3.98
CA VAL A 99 -15.25 -4.38 -3.96
C VAL A 99 -16.60 -3.69 -3.95
N SER A 100 -16.87 -2.93 -2.90
CA SER A 100 -18.10 -2.12 -2.79
C SER A 100 -17.76 -0.64 -2.97
N GLY A 101 -18.59 0.09 -3.67
CA GLY A 101 -18.39 1.53 -3.85
C GLY A 101 -19.41 2.16 -4.80
N PRO A 102 -19.16 3.40 -5.27
CA PRO A 102 -20.08 4.11 -6.15
C PRO A 102 -20.39 3.32 -7.43
N ASP A 103 -21.62 3.42 -7.91
CA ASP A 103 -22.05 2.83 -9.17
C ASP A 103 -21.11 3.24 -10.33
N LYS A 104 -20.76 2.29 -11.19
CA LYS A 104 -19.84 2.46 -12.34
C LYS A 104 -18.43 2.98 -12.00
N ALA A 105 -18.04 2.95 -10.72
CA ALA A 105 -16.69 3.34 -10.33
C ALA A 105 -15.63 2.45 -11.00
N ARG A 106 -14.55 3.09 -11.47
CA ARG A 106 -13.37 2.40 -11.98
C ARG A 106 -12.28 2.47 -10.91
N TYR A 107 -11.85 1.31 -10.45
CA TYR A 107 -10.77 1.19 -9.47
C TYR A 107 -9.45 0.94 -10.18
N SER A 108 -8.43 1.64 -9.75
CA SER A 108 -7.04 1.37 -10.15
C SER A 108 -6.21 1.18 -8.89
N VAL A 109 -5.39 0.16 -8.89
CA VAL A 109 -4.50 -0.16 -7.77
C VAL A 109 -3.07 0.07 -8.24
N ARG A 110 -2.30 0.81 -7.45
CA ARG A 110 -0.86 0.99 -7.63
C ARG A 110 -0.12 0.08 -6.65
N LEU A 111 0.83 -0.69 -7.17
CA LEU A 111 1.79 -1.42 -6.36
C LEU A 111 2.94 -0.48 -6.00
N GLU A 112 3.22 -0.38 -4.72
CA GLU A 112 4.36 0.33 -4.15
C GLU A 112 5.25 -0.67 -3.41
N MET A 113 6.56 -0.37 -3.34
CA MET A 113 7.51 -1.15 -2.55
C MET A 113 8.03 -0.28 -1.42
N HIS A 114 7.88 -0.74 -0.20
CA HIS A 114 8.29 -0.01 0.99
C HIS A 114 9.45 -0.71 1.68
N PRO A 115 10.51 0.00 2.10
CA PRO A 115 11.51 -0.58 2.98
C PRO A 115 10.88 -0.88 4.36
N LEU A 116 11.28 -1.96 5.00
CA LEU A 116 10.89 -2.27 6.38
C LEU A 116 11.76 -1.47 7.37
N VAL A 117 11.77 -0.16 7.16
CA VAL A 117 12.42 0.86 8.00
C VAL A 117 11.33 1.86 8.35
N ALA A 118 11.17 2.18 9.61
CA ALA A 118 10.20 3.20 10.03
C ALA A 118 10.67 4.59 9.58
N PRO A 119 9.77 5.46 9.06
CA PRO A 119 10.08 6.84 8.81
C PRO A 119 10.55 7.54 10.09
N ALA A 120 11.73 8.16 10.06
CA ALA A 120 12.33 8.88 11.17
C ALA A 120 13.16 10.06 10.65
N ALA A 121 13.49 11.01 11.54
CA ALA A 121 14.37 12.12 11.18
C ALA A 121 15.80 11.63 10.87
N GLU A 122 16.21 10.53 11.49
CA GLU A 122 17.48 9.85 11.21
C GLU A 122 17.22 8.39 10.89
N MET A 123 17.77 7.92 9.79
CA MET A 123 17.63 6.54 9.33
C MET A 123 18.99 5.97 8.96
N ASP A 124 19.23 4.71 9.31
CA ASP A 124 20.45 4.00 8.95
C ASP A 124 20.52 3.79 7.43
N ALA A 125 21.54 4.37 6.79
CA ALA A 125 21.73 4.29 5.34
C ALA A 125 22.01 2.85 4.87
N ALA A 126 22.64 2.01 5.69
CA ALA A 126 22.89 0.62 5.35
C ALA A 126 21.58 -0.19 5.31
N SER A 127 20.65 0.07 6.23
CA SER A 127 19.34 -0.56 6.24
C SER A 127 18.50 -0.20 5.01
N LEU A 128 18.52 1.08 4.59
CA LEU A 128 17.85 1.53 3.35
C LEU A 128 18.50 0.88 2.13
N SER A 129 19.84 0.85 2.08
CA SER A 129 20.60 0.22 0.98
C SER A 129 20.30 -1.29 0.86
N ALA A 130 20.20 -1.98 1.99
CA ALA A 130 19.84 -3.39 2.04
C ALA A 130 18.42 -3.66 1.53
N ALA A 131 17.48 -2.76 1.84
CA ALA A 131 16.10 -2.86 1.35
C ALA A 131 16.05 -2.71 -0.17
N VAL A 132 16.71 -1.71 -0.73
CA VAL A 132 16.82 -1.48 -2.20
C VAL A 132 17.46 -2.69 -2.89
N SER A 133 18.58 -3.17 -2.37
CA SER A 133 19.28 -4.35 -2.90
C SER A 133 18.39 -5.59 -2.91
N GLN A 134 17.71 -5.85 -1.79
CA GLN A 134 16.85 -7.02 -1.66
C GLN A 134 15.62 -6.93 -2.58
N ALA A 135 15.00 -5.77 -2.69
CA ALA A 135 13.88 -5.54 -3.62
C ALA A 135 14.32 -5.74 -5.08
N SER A 136 15.50 -5.21 -5.46
CA SER A 136 16.07 -5.40 -6.80
C SER A 136 16.36 -6.87 -7.10
N ALA A 137 16.95 -7.61 -6.16
CA ALA A 137 17.24 -9.03 -6.31
C ALA A 137 15.94 -9.85 -6.47
N ALA A 138 14.93 -9.52 -5.67
CA ALA A 138 13.60 -10.13 -5.74
C ALA A 138 12.95 -9.89 -7.12
N ALA A 139 12.93 -8.67 -7.60
CA ALA A 139 12.36 -8.33 -8.91
C ALA A 139 13.06 -9.11 -10.05
N LYS A 140 14.38 -9.19 -10.03
CA LYS A 140 15.16 -9.96 -11.01
C LYS A 140 14.85 -11.46 -10.94
N SER A 141 14.75 -12.00 -9.74
CA SER A 141 14.42 -13.43 -9.53
C SER A 141 13.03 -13.77 -10.07
N LEU A 142 12.04 -12.92 -9.84
CA LEU A 142 10.67 -13.09 -10.31
C LEU A 142 10.53 -12.96 -11.82
N ALA A 143 11.35 -12.12 -12.46
CA ALA A 143 11.35 -11.94 -13.91
C ALA A 143 12.04 -13.11 -14.64
N GLY A 144 12.83 -13.95 -13.94
CA GLY A 144 13.51 -15.12 -14.51
C GLY A 144 14.34 -14.78 -15.78
N PRO A 145 14.10 -15.47 -16.90
CA PRO A 145 14.81 -15.20 -18.17
C PRO A 145 14.60 -13.77 -18.68
N LEU A 146 13.52 -13.11 -18.29
CA LEU A 146 13.21 -11.72 -18.66
C LEU A 146 13.75 -10.70 -17.64
N SER A 147 14.75 -11.07 -16.84
CA SER A 147 15.32 -10.21 -15.78
C SER A 147 15.86 -8.87 -16.29
N PHE A 148 16.19 -8.76 -17.57
CA PHE A 148 16.56 -7.49 -18.21
C PHE A 148 15.40 -6.48 -18.28
N ALA A 149 14.15 -6.94 -18.28
CA ALA A 149 12.94 -6.13 -18.28
C ALA A 149 12.37 -5.92 -16.86
N ALA A 150 13.01 -6.48 -15.81
CA ALA A 150 12.58 -6.30 -14.43
C ALA A 150 12.71 -4.82 -14.00
N PRO A 151 11.81 -4.33 -13.13
CA PRO A 151 11.98 -3.03 -12.51
C PRO A 151 13.36 -2.92 -11.87
N LYS A 152 14.07 -1.83 -12.15
CA LYS A 152 15.36 -1.53 -11.54
C LYS A 152 15.11 -0.61 -10.34
N PHE A 153 15.02 -1.20 -9.18
CA PHE A 153 15.01 -0.42 -7.95
C PHE A 153 16.43 0.10 -7.66
N SER A 154 16.58 1.38 -7.46
CA SER A 154 17.87 2.02 -7.33
C SER A 154 17.97 2.99 -6.15
N GLY A 155 16.84 3.33 -5.51
CA GLY A 155 16.84 4.26 -4.41
C GLY A 155 15.61 4.18 -3.52
N VAL A 156 15.56 5.12 -2.59
CA VAL A 156 14.42 5.37 -1.71
C VAL A 156 13.99 6.82 -1.86
N LEU A 157 12.74 7.03 -2.17
CA LEU A 157 12.05 8.32 -2.15
C LEU A 157 11.49 8.58 -0.75
N PHE A 158 11.44 9.85 -0.34
CA PHE A 158 10.97 10.28 0.97
C PHE A 158 9.79 11.26 0.84
N PRO A 159 8.57 10.78 0.53
CA PRO A 159 7.39 11.64 0.43
C PRO A 159 7.17 12.44 1.74
N GLY A 160 6.84 13.72 1.60
CA GLY A 160 6.66 14.62 2.75
C GLY A 160 7.96 15.00 3.48
N GLY A 161 9.10 14.43 3.09
CA GLY A 161 10.42 14.91 3.49
C GLY A 161 10.78 16.15 2.69
N ALA A 162 11.14 17.22 3.40
CA ALA A 162 11.74 18.41 2.80
C ALA A 162 13.18 18.11 2.32
N GLN A 163 14.08 19.05 2.39
CA GLN A 163 15.48 18.78 2.10
C GLN A 163 16.07 17.78 3.10
N GLY A 164 16.60 16.68 2.59
CA GLY A 164 17.34 15.69 3.34
C GLY A 164 18.83 15.75 3.02
N GLU A 165 19.63 15.13 3.85
CA GLU A 165 21.10 15.02 3.67
C GLU A 165 21.58 13.62 4.06
N VAL A 166 22.72 13.26 3.52
CA VAL A 166 23.48 12.07 3.92
C VAL A 166 24.63 12.50 4.82
N ILE A 167 24.82 11.78 5.92
CA ILE A 167 25.94 11.96 6.84
C ILE A 167 26.88 10.76 6.70
N TYR A 168 28.17 11.04 6.49
CA TYR A 168 29.22 10.03 6.36
C TYR A 168 29.96 9.80 7.67
N ALA A 169 30.72 8.71 7.77
CA ALA A 169 31.47 8.35 8.97
C ALA A 169 32.49 9.44 9.43
N ASN A 170 33.02 10.22 8.49
CA ASN A 170 33.93 11.30 8.75
C ASN A 170 33.26 12.65 9.08
N GLY A 171 31.95 12.66 9.30
CA GLY A 171 31.15 13.85 9.58
C GLY A 171 30.78 14.68 8.34
N ARG A 172 31.30 14.35 7.14
CA ARG A 172 30.90 15.03 5.89
C ARG A 172 29.40 14.87 5.67
N ARG A 173 28.76 15.92 5.17
CA ARG A 173 27.34 15.94 4.81
C ARG A 173 27.19 16.23 3.32
N ALA A 174 26.18 15.64 2.69
CA ALA A 174 25.81 15.92 1.31
C ALA A 174 24.27 15.96 1.20
N ALA A 175 23.75 16.99 0.55
CA ALA A 175 22.32 17.11 0.31
C ALA A 175 21.82 15.96 -0.56
N LEU A 176 20.62 15.45 -0.28
CA LEU A 176 19.93 14.51 -1.15
C LEU A 176 19.40 15.23 -2.39
N PRO A 177 19.55 14.64 -3.59
CA PRO A 177 18.92 15.17 -4.78
C PRO A 177 17.38 15.07 -4.65
N LEU A 178 16.69 15.94 -5.39
CA LEU A 178 15.23 15.88 -5.51
C LEU A 178 14.86 15.23 -6.84
N ASP A 179 14.02 14.21 -6.78
CA ASP A 179 13.30 13.67 -7.93
C ASP A 179 11.85 14.20 -7.89
N LYS A 180 11.47 15.02 -8.87
CA LYS A 180 10.16 15.68 -8.95
C LYS A 180 9.73 16.37 -7.64
N GLY A 181 10.69 16.96 -6.94
CA GLY A 181 10.46 17.66 -5.68
C GLY A 181 10.45 16.77 -4.43
N VAL A 182 10.71 15.47 -4.56
CA VAL A 182 10.81 14.50 -3.45
C VAL A 182 12.27 14.14 -3.23
N ALA A 183 12.77 14.22 -1.99
CA ALA A 183 14.13 13.81 -1.66
C ALA A 183 14.35 12.33 -1.99
N ARG A 184 15.50 12.00 -2.57
CA ARG A 184 15.85 10.65 -3.02
C ARG A 184 17.23 10.24 -2.54
N PHE A 185 17.31 9.08 -1.90
CA PHE A 185 18.58 8.43 -1.56
C PHE A 185 18.86 7.29 -2.52
N ASN A 186 19.91 7.41 -3.31
CA ASN A 186 20.44 6.31 -4.11
C ASN A 186 21.74 5.82 -3.45
N PRO A 187 21.80 4.58 -2.95
CA PRO A 187 23.01 4.05 -2.30
C PRO A 187 24.28 4.09 -3.16
N ALA A 188 24.12 3.96 -4.49
CA ALA A 188 25.25 3.98 -5.41
C ALA A 188 25.92 5.36 -5.51
N ASP A 189 25.16 6.44 -5.33
CA ASP A 189 25.67 7.82 -5.37
C ASP A 189 26.29 8.26 -4.03
N HIS A 190 26.05 7.48 -2.97
CA HIS A 190 26.49 7.80 -1.60
C HIS A 190 27.24 6.63 -0.94
N PRO A 191 28.35 6.15 -1.54
CA PRO A 191 29.14 5.07 -0.94
C PRO A 191 29.68 5.50 0.43
N GLY A 192 29.52 4.63 1.44
CA GLY A 192 29.96 4.93 2.80
C GLY A 192 29.06 5.86 3.61
N ALA A 193 27.86 6.16 3.10
CA ALA A 193 26.82 6.83 3.88
C ALA A 193 26.50 6.04 5.14
N ARG A 194 26.32 6.74 6.28
CA ARG A 194 25.91 6.13 7.55
C ARG A 194 24.50 6.47 7.93
N VAL A 195 24.10 7.73 7.77
CA VAL A 195 22.78 8.22 8.17
C VAL A 195 22.18 9.02 7.03
N VAL A 196 20.90 8.81 6.79
CA VAL A 196 20.04 9.71 6.03
C VAL A 196 19.28 10.54 7.05
N HIS A 197 19.44 11.86 6.98
CA HIS A 197 18.93 12.82 7.97
C HIS A 197 17.97 13.81 7.33
N PHE A 198 16.89 14.11 8.07
CA PHE A 198 15.90 15.13 7.76
C PHE A 198 15.66 16.00 8.99
N ALA A 199 15.38 17.28 8.81
CA ALA A 199 14.96 18.16 9.91
C ALA A 199 13.62 17.70 10.56
N LYS A 200 12.76 17.05 9.76
CA LYS A 200 11.49 16.43 10.20
C LYS A 200 11.35 15.08 9.49
N ALA A 201 10.91 14.08 10.21
CA ALA A 201 10.65 12.76 9.64
C ALA A 201 9.78 12.84 8.37
N PRO A 202 10.15 12.16 7.28
CA PRO A 202 9.29 12.03 6.10
C PRO A 202 7.99 11.31 6.47
N GLN A 203 6.97 11.48 5.66
CA GLN A 203 5.67 10.83 5.90
C GLN A 203 5.70 9.36 5.49
N ASP A 204 6.51 9.01 4.51
CA ASP A 204 6.60 7.67 3.95
C ASP A 204 7.98 7.40 3.33
N LEU A 205 8.24 6.13 3.02
CA LEU A 205 9.46 5.65 2.36
C LEU A 205 9.04 4.74 1.19
N LEU A 206 9.48 5.05 -0.02
CA LEU A 206 9.17 4.29 -1.24
C LEU A 206 10.45 3.84 -1.93
N ILE A 207 10.58 2.57 -2.25
CA ILE A 207 11.67 2.05 -3.10
C ILE A 207 11.29 2.30 -4.56
N ASP A 208 12.18 2.94 -5.32
CA ASP A 208 11.99 3.33 -6.72
C ASP A 208 13.05 2.75 -7.67
#